data_aaec8a3c55511ed483d8f832f2cf7d26
#
_entry.id   aaec8a3c55511ed483d8f832f2cf7d26
#
_cell.length_a   1.000
_cell.length_b   1.000
_cell.length_c   1.000
_cell.angle_alpha   90.00
_cell.angle_beta   90.00
_cell.angle_gamma   90.00
#
_symmetry.space_group_name_H-M   'P 1'
#
loop_
_entity.id
_entity.type
_entity.pdbx_description
1 polymer ?
#
loop_
_entity_poly.entity_id
_entity_poly.type
_entity_poly.pdbx_seq_one_letter_code
_entity_poly.pdbx_strand_id
1 'polypeptide(L)'
;ENCLAFDISLPHAPEQIKIKSDSKIEVQSPENSIGRYIIFNKNEVDSVDNLVHHENIAFSKLRNFSSRANYIIIGPEQFAETAQPLINLRQPAVYANLEDIYLEFSGGNKDPMAIRRFLQWTQENWASPAPIHLLLLGDAGYDYRDINGLSAIVVPTIQVQSFISYPSDDRLATIYGNIPELSIGRFPAKNISQVEDFVKKIEFIDSNNNFGPWRQKVTLIADDPARPEPNHGGIATGKSHTLNSESLYEIIPPKINVGKIYMLEYPEVSDGSAYGVTKPDATEAVYNALKNGTGIINYIGHGSAFQLAQEK
;
A
#
# COMPACT_ATOMS: atom_id res chain seq x y z
N GLU A 1 -20.03 -4.62 45.21
CA GLU A 1 -18.65 -4.46 45.76
C GLU A 1 -17.54 -4.97 44.81
N ASN A 2 -17.87 -5.74 43.78
CA ASN A 2 -16.88 -6.34 42.88
C ASN A 2 -16.77 -5.64 41.50
N CYS A 3 -17.41 -4.50 41.32
CA CYS A 3 -17.34 -3.77 40.05
C CYS A 3 -16.18 -2.75 40.03
N LEU A 4 -15.55 -2.64 38.89
CA LEU A 4 -14.60 -1.57 38.53
C LEU A 4 -15.20 -0.71 37.44
N ALA A 5 -14.89 0.57 37.47
CA ALA A 5 -15.24 1.52 36.44
C ALA A 5 -14.01 2.34 36.04
N PHE A 6 -13.85 2.55 34.74
CA PHE A 6 -12.77 3.37 34.19
C PHE A 6 -13.32 4.34 33.15
N ASP A 7 -12.74 5.54 33.14
CA ASP A 7 -12.83 6.44 32.02
C ASP A 7 -11.75 6.00 31.00
N ILE A 8 -12.21 5.66 29.80
CA ILE A 8 -11.38 5.25 28.66
C ILE A 8 -11.51 6.24 27.49
N SER A 9 -11.91 7.49 27.79
CA SER A 9 -11.96 8.56 26.78
C SER A 9 -10.62 8.76 26.12
N LEU A 10 -9.52 8.55 26.88
CA LEU A 10 -8.15 8.39 26.41
C LEU A 10 -7.72 6.93 26.61
N PRO A 11 -7.86 6.05 25.60
CA PRO A 11 -7.62 4.61 25.78
C PRO A 11 -6.20 4.24 26.24
N HIS A 12 -5.22 5.10 25.98
CA HIS A 12 -3.83 4.94 26.40
C HIS A 12 -3.52 5.45 27.82
N ALA A 13 -4.49 6.11 28.44
CA ALA A 13 -4.40 6.64 29.80
C ALA A 13 -5.74 6.46 30.53
N PRO A 14 -6.17 5.20 30.80
CA PRO A 14 -7.43 4.95 31.47
C PRO A 14 -7.39 5.42 32.93
N GLU A 15 -8.42 6.12 33.36
CA GLU A 15 -8.56 6.59 34.74
C GLU A 15 -9.64 5.81 35.51
N GLN A 16 -9.28 5.30 36.68
CA GLN A 16 -10.26 4.57 37.51
C GLN A 16 -11.27 5.55 38.16
N ILE A 17 -12.53 5.26 37.93
CA ILE A 17 -13.66 6.03 38.51
C ILE A 17 -14.07 5.38 39.83
N LYS A 18 -14.25 6.20 40.89
CA LYS A 18 -14.77 5.71 42.18
C LYS A 18 -16.26 5.41 42.07
N ILE A 19 -16.64 4.20 42.48
CA ILE A 19 -18.04 3.79 42.62
C ILE A 19 -18.51 4.23 44.01
N LYS A 20 -19.63 4.96 44.07
CA LYS A 20 -20.23 5.38 45.33
C LYS A 20 -20.89 4.22 46.05
N SER A 21 -21.12 4.38 47.36
CA SER A 21 -21.72 3.35 48.25
C SER A 21 -23.14 2.94 47.85
N ASP A 22 -23.85 3.74 47.07
CA ASP A 22 -25.17 3.45 46.50
C ASP A 22 -25.13 2.79 45.10
N SER A 23 -23.97 2.26 44.73
CA SER A 23 -23.70 1.64 43.41
C SER A 23 -23.86 2.58 42.21
N LYS A 24 -23.73 3.88 42.45
CA LYS A 24 -23.75 4.90 41.39
C LYS A 24 -22.36 5.34 41.02
N ILE A 25 -22.20 5.66 39.76
CA ILE A 25 -21.01 6.28 39.18
C ILE A 25 -21.41 7.68 38.72
N GLU A 26 -20.71 8.69 39.22
CA GLU A 26 -20.81 10.04 38.70
C GLU A 26 -19.63 10.31 37.80
N VAL A 27 -19.91 10.67 36.56
CA VAL A 27 -18.92 11.07 35.56
C VAL A 27 -19.20 12.52 35.16
N GLN A 28 -18.16 13.29 35.04
CA GLN A 28 -18.21 14.62 34.45
C GLN A 28 -18.02 14.46 32.92
N SER A 29 -19.08 14.70 32.16
CA SER A 29 -18.96 14.73 30.71
C SER A 29 -18.12 15.93 30.33
N PRO A 30 -17.06 15.74 29.53
CA PRO A 30 -16.27 16.85 29.06
C PRO A 30 -17.13 17.72 28.12
N GLU A 31 -17.03 19.05 28.29
CA GLU A 31 -17.69 20.01 27.40
C GLU A 31 -17.10 19.83 25.99
N ASN A 32 -17.95 19.51 25.02
CA ASN A 32 -17.60 19.33 23.60
C ASN A 32 -16.84 18.03 23.19
N SER A 33 -16.83 16.97 24.00
CA SER A 33 -16.30 15.69 23.63
C SER A 33 -17.18 14.51 24.09
N ILE A 34 -16.98 13.34 23.48
CA ILE A 34 -17.68 12.11 23.85
C ILE A 34 -16.88 11.40 24.94
N GLY A 35 -17.43 11.33 26.17
CA GLY A 35 -16.88 10.49 27.22
C GLY A 35 -17.11 9.00 26.90
N ARG A 36 -16.11 8.16 27.13
CA ARG A 36 -16.20 6.70 27.01
C ARG A 36 -15.88 6.06 28.35
N TYR A 37 -16.77 5.19 28.81
CA TYR A 37 -16.65 4.57 30.12
C TYR A 37 -16.83 3.06 29.98
N ILE A 38 -16.05 2.30 30.74
CA ILE A 38 -16.21 0.86 30.86
C ILE A 38 -16.47 0.47 32.30
N ILE A 39 -17.45 -0.40 32.53
CA ILE A 39 -17.79 -0.94 33.83
C ILE A 39 -17.82 -2.45 33.70
N PHE A 40 -17.13 -3.15 34.59
CA PHE A 40 -17.07 -4.60 34.57
C PHE A 40 -16.93 -5.18 35.97
N ASN A 41 -17.33 -6.45 36.12
CA ASN A 41 -17.15 -7.19 37.35
C ASN A 41 -15.74 -7.78 37.38
N LYS A 42 -14.99 -7.56 38.47
CA LYS A 42 -13.64 -8.11 38.65
C LYS A 42 -13.57 -9.63 38.49
N ASN A 43 -14.62 -10.34 38.85
CA ASN A 43 -14.68 -11.79 38.80
C ASN A 43 -14.99 -12.33 37.39
N GLU A 44 -15.35 -11.46 36.44
CA GLU A 44 -15.69 -11.81 35.06
C GLU A 44 -14.56 -11.40 34.09
N VAL A 45 -13.46 -10.88 34.63
CA VAL A 45 -12.28 -10.55 33.81
C VAL A 45 -11.42 -11.80 33.70
N ASP A 46 -11.11 -12.15 32.47
CA ASP A 46 -10.15 -13.24 32.19
C ASP A 46 -8.79 -12.93 32.82
N SER A 47 -8.20 -13.89 33.50
CA SER A 47 -6.84 -13.75 33.99
C SER A 47 -5.86 -13.79 32.83
N VAL A 48 -4.88 -12.88 32.84
CA VAL A 48 -3.76 -12.96 31.90
C VAL A 48 -2.80 -14.02 32.45
N ASP A 49 -2.89 -15.24 31.90
CA ASP A 49 -2.14 -16.40 32.41
C ASP A 49 -0.64 -16.32 32.11
N ASN A 50 -0.21 -15.50 31.14
CA ASN A 50 1.18 -15.36 30.76
C ASN A 50 1.53 -13.90 30.40
N LEU A 51 2.01 -13.16 31.38
CA LEU A 51 2.76 -11.94 31.14
C LEU A 51 4.23 -12.31 30.91
N VAL A 52 4.68 -12.27 29.68
CA VAL A 52 6.10 -12.42 29.35
C VAL A 52 6.75 -11.02 29.45
N HIS A 53 7.57 -10.85 30.48
CA HIS A 53 8.42 -9.65 30.58
C HIS A 53 9.62 -9.81 29.63
N HIS A 54 9.64 -9.02 28.58
CA HIS A 54 10.79 -8.93 27.69
C HIS A 54 11.78 -7.92 28.25
N GLU A 55 12.82 -8.37 28.91
CA GLU A 55 13.82 -7.52 29.57
C GLU A 55 14.66 -6.65 28.61
N ASN A 56 14.63 -6.95 27.31
CA ASN A 56 15.48 -6.32 26.29
C ASN A 56 14.72 -5.87 25.05
N ILE A 57 13.50 -5.39 25.18
CA ILE A 57 12.91 -4.62 24.07
C ILE A 57 13.65 -3.28 24.03
N ALA A 58 14.73 -3.22 23.26
CA ALA A 58 15.24 -1.95 22.82
C ALA A 58 14.17 -1.34 21.90
N PHE A 59 13.36 -0.44 22.43
CA PHE A 59 12.51 0.39 21.58
C PHE A 59 13.42 0.95 20.50
N SER A 60 13.03 0.78 19.26
CA SER A 60 13.76 1.35 18.15
C SER A 60 13.78 2.87 18.33
N LYS A 61 14.75 3.50 17.72
CA LYS A 61 14.90 4.95 17.84
C LYS A 61 13.97 5.71 16.85
N LEU A 62 12.88 5.10 16.38
CA LEU A 62 12.01 5.74 15.36
C LEU A 62 11.41 7.05 15.87
N ARG A 63 11.01 7.10 17.14
CA ARG A 63 10.48 8.33 17.76
C ARG A 63 11.56 9.33 18.15
N ASN A 64 12.77 8.88 18.39
CA ASN A 64 13.90 9.74 18.76
C ASN A 64 14.68 10.23 17.52
N PHE A 65 14.15 9.99 16.35
CA PHE A 65 14.85 10.23 15.11
C PHE A 65 14.69 11.69 14.72
N SER A 66 15.67 12.51 15.08
CA SER A 66 15.82 13.87 14.56
C SER A 66 16.46 13.91 13.18
N SER A 67 16.55 12.77 12.52
CA SER A 67 17.19 12.64 11.21
C SER A 67 16.31 13.18 10.12
N ARG A 68 16.97 13.69 9.09
CA ARG A 68 16.36 14.10 7.85
C ARG A 68 16.44 12.95 6.84
N ALA A 69 15.29 12.52 6.33
CA ALA A 69 15.23 11.63 5.18
C ALA A 69 14.18 12.11 4.19
N ASN A 70 14.53 12.08 2.91
CA ASN A 70 13.56 12.34 1.84
C ASN A 70 12.85 11.05 1.40
N TYR A 71 13.49 9.91 1.63
CA TYR A 71 13.06 8.60 1.18
C TYR A 71 13.00 7.63 2.35
N ILE A 72 11.85 7.02 2.57
CA ILE A 72 11.64 5.99 3.59
C ILE A 72 11.41 4.65 2.89
N ILE A 73 12.11 3.61 3.32
CA ILE A 73 11.85 2.23 2.94
C ILE A 73 11.29 1.52 4.17
N ILE A 74 10.12 0.91 4.05
CA ILE A 74 9.50 0.10 5.11
C ILE A 74 9.50 -1.37 4.66
N GLY A 75 10.05 -2.24 5.47
CA GLY A 75 10.08 -3.67 5.23
C GLY A 75 10.47 -4.46 6.48
N PRO A 76 10.46 -5.80 6.42
CA PRO A 76 10.90 -6.64 7.53
C PRO A 76 12.41 -6.56 7.70
N GLU A 77 12.91 -6.84 8.91
CA GLU A 77 14.34 -6.82 9.25
C GLU A 77 15.20 -7.62 8.27
N GLN A 78 14.73 -8.77 7.85
CA GLN A 78 15.46 -9.65 6.92
C GLN A 78 15.79 -9.04 5.56
N PHE A 79 15.13 -7.94 5.15
CA PHE A 79 15.40 -7.23 3.89
C PHE A 79 16.32 -6.03 4.05
N ALA A 80 16.63 -5.61 5.28
CA ALA A 80 17.35 -4.37 5.56
C ALA A 80 18.75 -4.34 4.94
N GLU A 81 19.52 -5.42 5.11
CA GLU A 81 20.86 -5.53 4.54
C GLU A 81 20.84 -5.54 3.01
N THR A 82 19.93 -6.31 2.42
CA THR A 82 19.78 -6.39 0.96
C THR A 82 19.31 -5.08 0.34
N ALA A 83 18.55 -4.27 1.07
CA ALA A 83 18.10 -2.95 0.63
C ALA A 83 19.15 -1.84 0.80
N GLN A 84 20.30 -2.11 1.45
CA GLN A 84 21.32 -1.09 1.71
C GLN A 84 21.85 -0.37 0.46
N PRO A 85 22.08 -1.03 -0.70
CA PRO A 85 22.47 -0.32 -1.92
C PRO A 85 21.43 0.71 -2.35
N LEU A 86 20.14 0.38 -2.23
CA LEU A 86 19.05 1.31 -2.56
C LEU A 86 19.02 2.51 -1.61
N ILE A 87 19.27 2.30 -0.32
CA ILE A 87 19.40 3.39 0.65
C ILE A 87 20.54 4.32 0.25
N ASN A 88 21.68 3.76 -0.15
CA ASN A 88 22.84 4.54 -0.58
C ASN A 88 22.56 5.36 -1.85
N LEU A 89 21.79 4.81 -2.81
CA LEU A 89 21.40 5.50 -4.04
C LEU A 89 20.38 6.64 -3.82
N ARG A 90 19.59 6.58 -2.75
CA ARG A 90 18.47 7.50 -2.49
C ARG A 90 18.72 8.45 -1.32
N GLN A 91 19.96 8.66 -0.91
CA GLN A 91 20.30 9.55 0.19
C GLN A 91 19.70 10.96 0.05
N PRO A 92 19.21 11.57 1.13
CA PRO A 92 19.06 11.02 2.48
C PRO A 92 17.87 10.05 2.56
N ALA A 93 18.16 8.78 2.81
CA ALA A 93 17.18 7.70 2.88
C ALA A 93 17.34 6.90 4.17
N VAL A 94 16.25 6.29 4.62
CA VAL A 94 16.23 5.46 5.83
C VAL A 94 15.44 4.18 5.59
N TYR A 95 15.91 3.09 6.20
CA TYR A 95 15.15 1.85 6.34
C TYR A 95 14.46 1.85 7.70
N ALA A 96 13.15 1.67 7.71
CA ALA A 96 12.34 1.52 8.90
C ALA A 96 11.84 0.07 8.99
N ASN A 97 12.29 -0.65 10.00
CA ASN A 97 11.86 -2.01 10.24
C ASN A 97 10.37 -2.04 10.63
N LEU A 98 9.60 -2.89 9.97
CA LEU A 98 8.15 -3.00 10.17
C LEU A 98 7.78 -3.42 11.61
N GLU A 99 8.55 -4.34 12.21
CA GLU A 99 8.29 -4.78 13.59
C GLU A 99 8.50 -3.65 14.60
N ASP A 100 9.51 -2.78 14.36
CA ASP A 100 9.74 -1.61 15.19
C ASP A 100 8.59 -0.58 15.05
N ILE A 101 8.06 -0.44 13.83
CA ILE A 101 6.88 0.40 13.59
C ILE A 101 5.68 -0.15 14.36
N TYR A 102 5.44 -1.46 14.33
CA TYR A 102 4.36 -2.05 15.13
C TYR A 102 4.57 -1.83 16.62
N LEU A 103 5.78 -2.04 17.11
CA LEU A 103 6.10 -1.86 18.52
C LEU A 103 5.83 -0.43 18.99
N GLU A 104 6.31 0.58 18.25
CA GLU A 104 6.23 1.97 18.68
C GLU A 104 4.90 2.66 18.36
N PHE A 105 4.19 2.25 17.31
CA PHE A 105 3.00 2.94 16.80
C PHE A 105 1.69 2.17 16.92
N SER A 106 1.74 0.89 17.37
CA SER A 106 0.55 0.08 17.66
C SER A 106 0.69 -0.84 18.88
N GLY A 107 1.73 -0.64 19.72
CA GLY A 107 1.95 -1.47 20.90
C GLY A 107 2.22 -2.94 20.55
N GLY A 108 2.92 -3.20 19.45
CA GLY A 108 3.26 -4.53 18.94
C GLY A 108 2.17 -5.24 18.15
N ASN A 109 1.01 -4.60 17.97
CA ASN A 109 -0.04 -5.20 17.13
C ASN A 109 0.28 -5.03 15.65
N LYS A 110 0.08 -6.09 14.87
CA LYS A 110 0.14 -6.03 13.40
C LYS A 110 -1.06 -5.24 12.88
N ASP A 111 -0.90 -3.93 12.77
CA ASP A 111 -1.92 -2.97 12.35
C ASP A 111 -1.38 -2.10 11.22
N PRO A 112 -1.98 -2.13 10.00
CA PRO A 112 -1.55 -1.24 8.91
C PRO A 112 -1.54 0.23 9.30
N MET A 113 -2.41 0.63 10.23
CA MET A 113 -2.46 2.00 10.74
C MET A 113 -1.22 2.40 11.54
N ALA A 114 -0.41 1.45 12.03
CA ALA A 114 0.89 1.76 12.63
C ALA A 114 1.83 2.43 11.63
N ILE A 115 1.85 1.95 10.37
CA ILE A 115 2.61 2.57 9.27
C ILE A 115 2.15 4.02 9.07
N ARG A 116 0.85 4.26 8.97
CA ARG A 116 0.30 5.61 8.80
C ARG A 116 0.67 6.54 9.96
N ARG A 117 0.58 6.05 11.22
CA ARG A 117 0.98 6.82 12.41
C ARG A 117 2.48 7.13 12.41
N PHE A 118 3.31 6.19 11.99
CA PHE A 118 4.75 6.42 11.82
C PHE A 118 5.00 7.50 10.77
N LEU A 119 4.37 7.41 9.60
CA LEU A 119 4.51 8.43 8.55
C LEU A 119 4.03 9.81 9.02
N GLN A 120 2.92 9.88 9.74
CA GLN A 120 2.47 11.12 10.38
C GLN A 120 3.52 11.68 11.33
N TRP A 121 4.09 10.82 12.20
CA TRP A 121 5.16 11.21 13.09
C TRP A 121 6.36 11.81 12.35
N THR A 122 6.75 11.21 11.22
CA THR A 122 7.86 11.73 10.41
C THR A 122 7.57 13.09 9.81
N GLN A 123 6.33 13.33 9.36
CA GLN A 123 5.91 14.63 8.83
C GLN A 123 5.94 15.73 9.89
N GLU A 124 5.61 15.39 11.13
CA GLU A 124 5.46 16.35 12.23
C GLU A 124 6.77 16.60 12.99
N ASN A 125 7.68 15.63 13.04
CA ASN A 125 8.80 15.65 13.99
C ASN A 125 10.18 15.55 13.34
N TRP A 126 10.29 15.09 12.09
CA TRP A 126 11.60 15.02 11.44
C TRP A 126 12.03 16.39 10.91
N ALA A 127 13.35 16.58 10.79
CA ALA A 127 13.89 17.84 10.30
C ALA A 127 13.42 18.14 8.87
N SER A 128 13.09 19.41 8.61
CA SER A 128 12.64 19.89 7.29
C SER A 128 13.74 19.74 6.22
N PRO A 129 13.36 19.39 4.97
CA PRO A 129 12.03 19.04 4.53
C PRO A 129 11.62 17.65 5.02
N ALA A 130 10.32 17.48 5.28
CA ALA A 130 9.74 16.18 5.62
C ALA A 130 9.93 15.14 4.49
N PRO A 131 9.84 13.84 4.79
CA PRO A 131 9.92 12.79 3.78
C PRO A 131 8.87 12.96 2.68
N ILE A 132 9.25 12.72 1.43
CA ILE A 132 8.39 12.87 0.26
C ILE A 132 8.20 11.57 -0.53
N HIS A 133 9.01 10.55 -0.25
CA HIS A 133 8.93 9.26 -0.94
C HIS A 133 8.87 8.11 0.05
N LEU A 134 8.02 7.14 -0.25
CA LEU A 134 7.85 5.91 0.51
C LEU A 134 7.93 4.69 -0.41
N LEU A 135 8.77 3.73 -0.07
CA LEU A 135 8.78 2.40 -0.64
C LEU A 135 8.33 1.38 0.39
N LEU A 136 7.27 0.64 0.09
CA LEU A 136 6.88 -0.55 0.82
C LEU A 136 7.61 -1.76 0.21
N LEU A 137 8.58 -2.30 0.92
CA LEU A 137 9.39 -3.42 0.45
C LEU A 137 8.86 -4.73 1.03
N GLY A 138 7.91 -5.32 0.34
CA GLY A 138 7.26 -6.57 0.74
C GLY A 138 5.87 -6.74 0.14
N ASP A 139 5.50 -8.00 -0.09
CA ASP A 139 4.19 -8.36 -0.62
C ASP A 139 3.08 -8.10 0.41
N ALA A 140 1.88 -7.87 -0.08
CA ALA A 140 0.71 -7.58 0.72
C ALA A 140 -0.41 -8.59 0.44
N GLY A 141 -1.37 -8.65 1.37
CA GLY A 141 -2.55 -9.48 1.19
C GLY A 141 -3.67 -9.05 2.13
N TYR A 142 -4.78 -9.74 2.01
CA TYR A 142 -6.00 -9.43 2.76
C TYR A 142 -5.84 -9.74 4.26
N ASP A 143 -5.30 -10.91 4.59
CA ASP A 143 -5.17 -11.39 5.98
C ASP A 143 -3.83 -11.00 6.59
N TYR A 144 -3.63 -9.69 6.80
CA TYR A 144 -2.38 -9.16 7.36
C TYR A 144 -2.08 -9.63 8.80
N ARG A 145 -3.08 -10.17 9.51
CA ARG A 145 -2.91 -10.73 10.85
C ARG A 145 -2.61 -12.20 10.86
N ASP A 146 -2.64 -12.84 9.68
CA ASP A 146 -2.45 -14.27 9.48
C ASP A 146 -3.38 -15.14 10.35
N ILE A 147 -4.65 -14.75 10.44
CA ILE A 147 -5.67 -15.47 11.23
C ILE A 147 -5.87 -16.87 10.69
N ASN A 148 -5.75 -17.06 9.40
CA ASN A 148 -5.92 -18.35 8.73
C ASN A 148 -4.64 -19.17 8.64
N GLY A 149 -3.48 -18.65 9.07
CA GLY A 149 -2.19 -19.34 9.00
C GLY A 149 -1.69 -19.62 7.58
N LEU A 150 -2.20 -18.88 6.58
CA LEU A 150 -1.89 -19.06 5.16
C LEU A 150 -1.16 -17.85 4.58
N SER A 151 -0.93 -16.83 5.39
CA SER A 151 -0.49 -15.54 4.90
C SER A 151 1.03 -15.47 4.76
N ALA A 152 1.48 -15.21 3.56
CA ALA A 152 2.84 -14.78 3.27
C ALA A 152 2.94 -13.24 3.20
N ILE A 153 2.12 -12.52 3.98
CA ILE A 153 2.12 -11.06 3.97
C ILE A 153 3.37 -10.56 4.66
N VAL A 154 4.11 -9.75 3.94
CA VAL A 154 5.37 -9.19 4.38
C VAL A 154 5.18 -7.76 4.88
N VAL A 155 4.48 -6.91 4.10
CA VAL A 155 4.11 -5.54 4.50
C VAL A 155 2.64 -5.32 4.21
N PRO A 156 1.80 -5.00 5.22
CA PRO A 156 0.36 -4.90 5.04
C PRO A 156 -0.04 -3.72 4.15
N THR A 157 -1.27 -3.77 3.65
CA THR A 157 -1.96 -2.68 2.96
C THR A 157 -3.29 -2.39 3.64
N ILE A 158 -3.93 -1.27 3.29
CA ILE A 158 -5.28 -0.95 3.78
C ILE A 158 -6.30 -1.47 2.78
N GLN A 159 -7.29 -2.22 3.27
CA GLN A 159 -8.46 -2.59 2.49
C GLN A 159 -9.49 -1.46 2.52
N VAL A 160 -9.84 -0.96 1.36
CA VAL A 160 -10.87 0.06 1.19
C VAL A 160 -12.20 -0.62 0.89
N GLN A 161 -13.19 -0.35 1.73
CA GLN A 161 -14.55 -0.82 1.52
C GLN A 161 -15.27 0.14 0.56
N SER A 162 -15.66 -0.37 -0.59
CA SER A 162 -16.47 0.31 -1.58
C SER A 162 -17.49 -0.69 -2.12
N PHE A 163 -18.05 -0.48 -3.31
CA PHE A 163 -18.86 -1.48 -3.99
C PHE A 163 -18.11 -2.80 -4.17
N ILE A 164 -16.80 -2.71 -4.44
CA ILE A 164 -15.84 -3.83 -4.39
C ILE A 164 -14.75 -3.45 -3.41
N SER A 165 -14.38 -4.36 -2.49
CA SER A 165 -13.24 -4.15 -1.61
C SER A 165 -11.95 -4.28 -2.42
N TYR A 166 -11.04 -3.31 -2.26
CA TYR A 166 -9.73 -3.30 -2.93
C TYR A 166 -8.61 -2.84 -2.00
N PRO A 167 -7.38 -3.32 -2.19
CA PRO A 167 -6.22 -2.85 -1.45
C PRO A 167 -5.79 -1.46 -1.96
N SER A 168 -5.37 -0.58 -1.04
CA SER A 168 -4.88 0.74 -1.38
C SER A 168 -3.71 1.14 -0.49
N ASP A 169 -2.53 1.19 -1.09
CA ASP A 169 -1.34 1.68 -0.40
C ASP A 169 -1.39 3.21 -0.20
N ASP A 170 -2.04 3.94 -1.11
CA ASP A 170 -2.22 5.39 -0.99
C ASP A 170 -2.83 5.78 0.36
N ARG A 171 -3.71 4.94 0.91
CA ARG A 171 -4.32 5.17 2.22
C ARG A 171 -3.34 5.14 3.38
N LEU A 172 -2.21 4.49 3.24
CA LEU A 172 -1.13 4.54 4.23
C LEU A 172 -0.44 5.90 4.24
N ALA A 173 -0.28 6.51 3.07
CA ALA A 173 0.37 7.81 2.90
C ALA A 173 -0.60 9.00 2.95
N THR A 174 -1.91 8.77 2.97
CA THR A 174 -2.94 9.81 3.13
C THR A 174 -3.13 10.13 4.61
N ILE A 175 -2.41 11.12 5.13
CA ILE A 175 -2.33 11.42 6.56
C ILE A 175 -3.38 12.45 6.98
N TYR A 176 -3.43 13.59 6.33
CA TYR A 176 -4.24 14.74 6.76
C TYR A 176 -5.49 14.99 5.94
N GLY A 177 -5.53 14.53 4.70
CA GLY A 177 -6.63 14.86 3.79
C GLY A 177 -7.10 13.69 2.96
N ASN A 178 -7.29 13.93 1.67
CA ASN A 178 -7.72 12.94 0.70
C ASN A 178 -6.65 12.62 -0.37
N ILE A 179 -5.49 13.26 -0.26
CA ILE A 179 -4.36 13.12 -1.18
C ILE A 179 -3.18 12.59 -0.36
N PRO A 180 -2.41 11.63 -0.86
CA PRO A 180 -1.19 11.18 -0.20
C PRO A 180 -0.18 12.32 -0.02
N GLU A 181 0.39 12.45 1.18
CA GLU A 181 1.46 13.41 1.48
C GLU A 181 2.81 12.95 0.96
N LEU A 182 2.99 11.64 0.75
CA LEU A 182 4.19 11.04 0.19
C LEU A 182 3.85 10.32 -1.12
N SER A 183 4.76 10.40 -2.10
CA SER A 183 4.72 9.49 -3.24
C SER A 183 5.00 8.07 -2.76
N ILE A 184 4.09 7.15 -2.99
CA ILE A 184 4.18 5.79 -2.49
C ILE A 184 4.35 4.78 -3.62
N GLY A 185 5.22 3.81 -3.42
CA GLY A 185 5.38 2.65 -4.28
C GLY A 185 5.56 1.38 -3.47
N ARG A 186 5.22 0.25 -4.07
CA ARG A 186 5.44 -1.07 -3.47
C ARG A 186 6.25 -1.93 -4.41
N PHE A 187 7.24 -2.63 -3.83
CA PHE A 187 7.81 -3.81 -4.45
C PHE A 187 7.34 -5.05 -3.69
N PRO A 188 6.53 -5.91 -4.29
CA PRO A 188 5.88 -7.03 -3.61
C PRO A 188 6.81 -8.23 -3.45
N ALA A 189 7.95 -8.04 -2.77
CA ALA A 189 8.90 -9.10 -2.50
C ALA A 189 8.39 -10.06 -1.43
N LYS A 190 8.58 -11.36 -1.65
CA LYS A 190 8.28 -12.44 -0.70
C LYS A 190 9.53 -12.99 -0.04
N ASN A 191 10.70 -12.74 -0.61
CA ASN A 191 11.98 -13.27 -0.15
C ASN A 191 13.15 -12.37 -0.54
N ILE A 192 14.31 -12.64 0.04
CA ILE A 192 15.55 -11.87 -0.17
C ILE A 192 15.97 -11.84 -1.63
N SER A 193 15.89 -12.96 -2.35
CA SER A 193 16.31 -13.03 -3.76
C SER A 193 15.52 -12.05 -4.64
N GLN A 194 14.22 -11.89 -4.41
CA GLN A 194 13.41 -10.92 -5.13
C GLN A 194 13.82 -9.48 -4.81
N VAL A 195 14.22 -9.19 -3.56
CA VAL A 195 14.75 -7.87 -3.18
C VAL A 195 16.08 -7.60 -3.89
N GLU A 196 16.98 -8.59 -3.93
CA GLU A 196 18.25 -8.48 -4.68
C GLU A 196 18.02 -8.14 -6.16
N ASP A 197 17.09 -8.86 -6.79
CA ASP A 197 16.77 -8.64 -8.21
C ASP A 197 16.17 -7.24 -8.44
N PHE A 198 15.35 -6.76 -7.50
CA PHE A 198 14.81 -5.41 -7.56
C PHE A 198 15.90 -4.35 -7.41
N VAL A 199 16.78 -4.50 -6.43
CA VAL A 199 17.91 -3.59 -6.23
C VAL A 199 18.79 -3.53 -7.45
N LYS A 200 19.19 -4.70 -8.02
CA LYS A 200 19.97 -4.78 -9.26
C LYS A 200 19.32 -4.06 -10.44
N LYS A 201 17.98 -4.18 -10.58
CA LYS A 201 17.24 -3.47 -11.63
C LYS A 201 17.29 -1.95 -11.45
N ILE A 202 17.15 -1.46 -10.21
CA ILE A 202 17.23 -0.03 -9.92
C ILE A 202 18.65 0.49 -10.19
N GLU A 203 19.68 -0.22 -9.70
CA GLU A 203 21.09 0.14 -9.98
C GLU A 203 21.38 0.18 -11.48
N PHE A 204 20.87 -0.79 -12.23
CA PHE A 204 21.02 -0.83 -13.68
C PHE A 204 20.33 0.36 -14.37
N ILE A 205 19.07 0.67 -13.97
CA ILE A 205 18.33 1.79 -14.55
C ILE A 205 18.98 3.14 -14.22
N ASP A 206 19.51 3.29 -13.01
CA ASP A 206 20.13 4.53 -12.56
C ASP A 206 21.58 4.68 -13.04
N SER A 207 22.20 3.60 -13.52
CA SER A 207 23.56 3.65 -14.03
C SER A 207 23.69 4.57 -15.24
N ASN A 208 24.80 5.31 -15.32
CA ASN A 208 25.08 6.21 -16.45
C ASN A 208 25.26 5.49 -17.78
N ASN A 209 25.35 4.16 -17.78
CA ASN A 209 25.51 3.35 -18.98
C ASN A 209 24.20 2.93 -19.63
N ASN A 210 23.06 3.24 -19.01
CA ASN A 210 21.74 2.81 -19.47
C ASN A 210 20.90 3.98 -20.02
N PHE A 211 21.51 4.82 -20.86
CA PHE A 211 20.79 5.86 -21.57
C PHE A 211 20.37 5.36 -22.96
N GLY A 212 19.15 5.70 -23.36
CA GLY A 212 18.64 5.36 -24.67
C GLY A 212 17.34 6.06 -25.01
N PRO A 213 16.92 6.03 -26.29
CA PRO A 213 15.66 6.66 -26.72
C PRO A 213 14.42 6.15 -25.99
N TRP A 214 14.50 4.96 -25.40
CA TRP A 214 13.44 4.34 -24.64
C TRP A 214 12.99 5.19 -23.42
N ARG A 215 13.91 5.98 -22.83
CA ARG A 215 13.60 6.85 -21.70
C ARG A 215 12.65 8.02 -22.05
N GLN A 216 12.57 8.35 -23.34
CA GLN A 216 11.68 9.39 -23.87
C GLN A 216 10.46 8.80 -24.59
N LYS A 217 10.15 7.52 -24.31
CA LYS A 217 9.01 6.84 -24.91
C LYS A 217 7.97 6.50 -23.84
N VAL A 218 6.74 6.81 -24.14
CA VAL A 218 5.55 6.37 -23.39
C VAL A 218 4.77 5.41 -24.26
N THR A 219 4.37 4.27 -23.74
CA THR A 219 3.47 3.35 -24.42
C THR A 219 2.12 3.33 -23.69
N LEU A 220 1.09 3.77 -24.38
CA LEU A 220 -0.28 3.75 -23.92
C LEU A 220 -0.97 2.48 -24.43
N ILE A 221 -1.50 1.70 -23.53
CA ILE A 221 -2.21 0.46 -23.82
C ILE A 221 -3.66 0.63 -23.33
N ALA A 222 -4.64 0.37 -24.18
CA ALA A 222 -6.03 0.43 -23.81
C ALA A 222 -6.74 -0.86 -24.23
N ASP A 223 -7.48 -1.42 -23.30
CA ASP A 223 -8.39 -2.54 -23.51
C ASP A 223 -9.54 -2.15 -24.44
N ASP A 224 -10.16 -3.13 -25.05
CA ASP A 224 -11.37 -2.91 -25.87
C ASP A 224 -12.65 -2.88 -25.00
N PRO A 225 -13.80 -2.57 -25.61
CA PRO A 225 -15.07 -2.66 -24.94
C PRO A 225 -15.38 -4.10 -24.53
N ALA A 226 -15.75 -4.27 -23.25
CA ALA A 226 -16.36 -5.54 -22.85
C ALA A 226 -17.51 -5.89 -23.81
N ARG A 227 -17.61 -7.16 -24.18
CA ARG A 227 -18.69 -7.62 -25.05
C ARG A 227 -20.04 -7.25 -24.43
N PRO A 228 -20.99 -6.70 -25.22
CA PRO A 228 -22.33 -6.42 -24.71
C PRO A 228 -22.96 -7.71 -24.20
N GLU A 229 -23.17 -7.81 -22.91
CA GLU A 229 -24.00 -8.87 -22.37
C GLU A 229 -25.45 -8.66 -22.85
N PRO A 230 -26.12 -9.69 -23.37
CA PRO A 230 -27.48 -9.55 -23.90
C PRO A 230 -28.47 -8.94 -22.91
N ASN A 231 -28.21 -9.08 -21.62
CA ASN A 231 -29.09 -8.66 -20.53
C ASN A 231 -28.80 -7.24 -19.97
N HIS A 232 -27.76 -6.53 -20.45
CA HIS A 232 -27.38 -5.19 -19.96
C HIS A 232 -27.63 -4.07 -20.99
N GLY A 233 -28.58 -4.24 -21.88
CA GLY A 233 -29.01 -3.18 -22.78
C GLY A 233 -28.01 -2.78 -23.87
N GLY A 234 -27.03 -3.62 -24.16
CA GLY A 234 -26.12 -3.42 -25.29
C GLY A 234 -25.15 -2.25 -25.13
N ILE A 235 -24.92 -1.75 -23.91
CA ILE A 235 -23.95 -0.67 -23.64
C ILE A 235 -22.55 -1.27 -23.63
N ALA A 236 -21.75 -0.93 -24.64
CA ALA A 236 -20.33 -1.25 -24.68
C ALA A 236 -19.59 -0.41 -23.61
N THR A 237 -19.18 -1.05 -22.53
CA THR A 237 -18.59 -0.38 -21.36
C THR A 237 -17.11 -0.01 -21.53
N GLY A 238 -16.40 -0.52 -22.52
CA GLY A 238 -14.95 -0.34 -22.67
C GLY A 238 -14.49 0.75 -23.63
N LYS A 239 -15.40 1.43 -24.35
CA LYS A 239 -15.02 2.56 -25.21
C LYS A 239 -14.33 3.69 -24.41
N SER A 240 -14.62 3.77 -23.13
CA SER A 240 -13.98 4.71 -22.20
C SER A 240 -12.49 4.46 -22.01
N HIS A 241 -11.97 3.24 -22.14
CA HIS A 241 -10.55 2.93 -21.94
C HIS A 241 -9.69 3.62 -22.99
N THR A 242 -10.05 3.50 -24.27
CA THR A 242 -9.36 4.19 -25.36
C THR A 242 -9.49 5.72 -25.23
N LEU A 243 -10.69 6.24 -24.92
CA LEU A 243 -10.89 7.69 -24.75
C LEU A 243 -10.09 8.26 -23.58
N ASN A 244 -10.04 7.55 -22.45
CA ASN A 244 -9.22 7.94 -21.29
C ASN A 244 -7.73 7.91 -21.63
N SER A 245 -7.30 6.93 -22.42
CA SER A 245 -5.92 6.84 -22.90
C SER A 245 -5.58 7.99 -23.86
N GLU A 246 -6.50 8.40 -24.72
CA GLU A 246 -6.35 9.59 -25.59
C GLU A 246 -6.27 10.88 -24.76
N SER A 247 -7.06 10.99 -23.69
CA SER A 247 -6.96 12.14 -22.79
C SER A 247 -5.60 12.24 -22.11
N LEU A 248 -4.97 11.10 -21.78
CA LEU A 248 -3.59 11.08 -21.30
C LEU A 248 -2.60 11.53 -22.39
N TYR A 249 -2.84 11.09 -23.64
CA TYR A 249 -1.99 11.50 -24.76
C TYR A 249 -1.95 13.02 -24.94
N GLU A 250 -3.08 13.68 -24.78
CA GLU A 250 -3.20 15.14 -24.93
C GLU A 250 -2.34 15.94 -23.95
N ILE A 251 -2.06 15.40 -22.76
CA ILE A 251 -1.23 16.06 -21.74
C ILE A 251 0.24 15.69 -21.80
N ILE A 252 0.62 14.70 -22.62
CA ILE A 252 2.03 14.31 -22.78
C ILE A 252 2.77 15.37 -23.59
N PRO A 253 3.92 15.88 -23.10
CA PRO A 253 4.69 16.87 -23.83
C PRO A 253 5.08 16.41 -25.23
N PRO A 254 5.01 17.26 -26.27
CA PRO A 254 5.29 16.87 -27.68
C PRO A 254 6.69 16.31 -27.94
N LYS A 255 7.64 16.56 -27.03
CA LYS A 255 9.01 16.01 -27.10
C LYS A 255 9.12 14.54 -26.72
N ILE A 256 8.06 13.97 -26.16
CA ILE A 256 8.00 12.56 -25.75
C ILE A 256 7.40 11.75 -26.88
N ASN A 257 8.06 10.65 -27.25
CA ASN A 257 7.53 9.71 -28.23
C ASN A 257 6.44 8.85 -27.61
N VAL A 258 5.27 8.80 -28.24
CA VAL A 258 4.14 8.00 -27.74
C VAL A 258 3.84 6.87 -28.69
N GLY A 259 3.91 5.63 -28.19
CA GLY A 259 3.36 4.45 -28.84
C GLY A 259 1.96 4.18 -28.31
N LYS A 260 1.03 3.80 -29.18
CA LYS A 260 -0.35 3.45 -28.81
C LYS A 260 -0.61 2.01 -29.20
N ILE A 261 -1.13 1.22 -28.29
CA ILE A 261 -1.55 -0.17 -28.51
C ILE A 261 -2.97 -0.27 -27.95
N TYR A 262 -3.94 -0.03 -28.82
CA TYR A 262 -5.36 -0.06 -28.46
C TYR A 262 -5.94 -1.37 -28.97
N MET A 263 -6.42 -2.21 -28.06
CA MET A 263 -6.89 -3.56 -28.40
C MET A 263 -8.07 -3.52 -29.38
N LEU A 264 -8.80 -2.39 -29.42
CA LEU A 264 -9.86 -2.15 -30.39
C LEU A 264 -9.36 -2.22 -31.88
N GLU A 265 -8.08 -1.91 -32.13
CA GLU A 265 -7.50 -1.89 -33.48
C GLU A 265 -7.00 -3.26 -33.95
N TYR A 266 -6.95 -4.25 -33.06
CA TYR A 266 -6.43 -5.58 -33.34
C TYR A 266 -7.56 -6.59 -33.58
N PRO A 267 -7.40 -7.47 -34.58
CA PRO A 267 -8.42 -8.48 -34.88
C PRO A 267 -8.53 -9.52 -33.76
N GLU A 268 -9.76 -9.94 -33.52
CA GLU A 268 -10.06 -11.05 -32.64
C GLU A 268 -9.82 -12.39 -33.34
N VAL A 269 -9.19 -13.32 -32.65
CA VAL A 269 -9.02 -14.70 -33.11
C VAL A 269 -9.68 -15.62 -32.10
N SER A 270 -10.60 -16.46 -32.57
CA SER A 270 -11.26 -17.48 -31.73
C SER A 270 -10.29 -18.64 -31.48
N ASP A 271 -10.12 -19.03 -30.23
CA ASP A 271 -9.34 -20.22 -29.84
C ASP A 271 -10.16 -21.52 -29.89
N GLY A 272 -11.42 -21.45 -30.36
CA GLY A 272 -12.33 -22.58 -30.44
C GLY A 272 -12.98 -22.98 -29.11
N SER A 273 -12.68 -22.34 -28.02
CA SER A 273 -13.35 -22.56 -26.71
C SER A 273 -14.59 -21.69 -26.58
N ALA A 274 -15.52 -22.06 -25.69
CA ALA A 274 -16.78 -21.35 -25.48
C ALA A 274 -16.61 -19.88 -25.01
N TYR A 275 -15.44 -19.52 -24.51
CA TYR A 275 -15.08 -18.18 -23.98
C TYR A 275 -13.76 -17.64 -24.53
N GLY A 276 -13.18 -18.33 -25.53
CA GLY A 276 -11.83 -18.05 -25.97
C GLY A 276 -11.78 -17.13 -27.17
N VAL A 277 -11.58 -15.85 -26.89
CA VAL A 277 -11.12 -14.89 -27.88
C VAL A 277 -9.74 -14.43 -27.47
N THR A 278 -8.84 -14.32 -28.41
CA THR A 278 -7.48 -13.83 -28.21
C THR A 278 -7.19 -12.73 -29.22
N LYS A 279 -6.21 -11.87 -28.89
CA LYS A 279 -5.69 -10.84 -29.80
C LYS A 279 -4.17 -10.99 -29.91
N PRO A 280 -3.68 -12.02 -30.59
CA PRO A 280 -2.24 -12.36 -30.63
C PRO A 280 -1.40 -11.21 -31.16
N ASP A 281 -1.89 -10.45 -32.14
CA ASP A 281 -1.17 -9.31 -32.70
C ASP A 281 -1.02 -8.17 -31.68
N ALA A 282 -2.01 -7.95 -30.81
CA ALA A 282 -1.92 -7.00 -29.71
C ALA A 282 -0.89 -7.45 -28.67
N THR A 283 -0.90 -8.74 -28.32
CA THR A 283 0.08 -9.35 -27.42
C THR A 283 1.50 -9.19 -27.98
N GLU A 284 1.68 -9.48 -29.27
CA GLU A 284 2.99 -9.28 -29.93
C GLU A 284 3.41 -7.82 -29.93
N ALA A 285 2.50 -6.88 -30.18
CA ALA A 285 2.78 -5.44 -30.12
C ALA A 285 3.25 -5.00 -28.73
N VAL A 286 2.64 -5.52 -27.64
CA VAL A 286 3.07 -5.27 -26.26
C VAL A 286 4.49 -5.82 -26.03
N TYR A 287 4.77 -7.07 -26.41
CA TYR A 287 6.10 -7.65 -26.27
C TYR A 287 7.14 -6.89 -27.08
N ASN A 288 6.82 -6.43 -28.28
CA ASN A 288 7.70 -5.63 -29.11
C ASN A 288 7.96 -4.25 -28.48
N ALA A 289 6.96 -3.61 -27.85
CA ALA A 289 7.16 -2.37 -27.12
C ALA A 289 8.12 -2.55 -25.93
N LEU A 290 7.97 -3.64 -25.17
CA LEU A 290 8.88 -3.99 -24.08
C LEU A 290 10.30 -4.30 -24.58
N LYS A 291 10.44 -5.12 -25.61
CA LYS A 291 11.73 -5.51 -26.19
C LYS A 291 12.50 -4.31 -26.74
N ASN A 292 11.81 -3.39 -27.39
CA ASN A 292 12.41 -2.17 -27.95
C ASN A 292 12.64 -1.09 -26.91
N GLY A 293 12.13 -1.26 -25.71
CA GLY A 293 12.23 -0.36 -24.59
C GLY A 293 11.20 0.78 -24.62
N THR A 294 10.70 1.10 -23.44
CA THR A 294 9.79 2.22 -23.18
C THR A 294 10.00 2.70 -21.75
N GLY A 295 10.01 4.02 -21.53
CA GLY A 295 10.26 4.59 -20.22
C GLY A 295 9.04 4.50 -19.28
N ILE A 296 7.84 4.58 -19.87
CA ILE A 296 6.57 4.48 -19.14
C ILE A 296 5.62 3.61 -19.95
N ILE A 297 4.95 2.70 -19.28
CA ILE A 297 3.79 1.98 -19.80
C ILE A 297 2.60 2.39 -18.95
N ASN A 298 1.53 2.82 -19.60
CA ASN A 298 0.24 3.03 -18.98
C ASN A 298 -0.78 2.08 -19.60
N TYR A 299 -1.45 1.31 -18.76
CA TYR A 299 -2.52 0.42 -19.16
C TYR A 299 -3.84 0.89 -18.53
N ILE A 300 -4.88 0.98 -19.35
CA ILE A 300 -6.25 1.25 -18.92
C ILE A 300 -7.15 0.14 -19.46
N GLY A 301 -7.74 -0.65 -18.59
CA GLY A 301 -8.57 -1.77 -18.99
C GLY A 301 -8.89 -2.72 -17.86
N HIS A 302 -9.47 -3.86 -18.22
CA HIS A 302 -9.76 -4.95 -17.31
C HIS A 302 -8.51 -5.75 -16.99
N GLY A 303 -8.56 -6.50 -15.91
CA GLY A 303 -7.46 -7.39 -15.52
C GLY A 303 -7.92 -8.45 -14.54
N SER A 304 -7.15 -9.52 -14.48
CA SER A 304 -7.31 -10.58 -13.49
C SER A 304 -5.97 -10.83 -12.78
N ALA A 305 -5.93 -11.84 -11.91
CA ALA A 305 -4.69 -12.24 -11.24
C ALA A 305 -3.61 -12.76 -12.22
N PHE A 306 -3.97 -13.10 -13.44
CA PHE A 306 -3.10 -13.81 -14.38
C PHE A 306 -2.97 -13.13 -15.75
N GLN A 307 -3.76 -12.10 -16.03
CA GLN A 307 -3.78 -11.48 -17.36
C GLN A 307 -4.21 -10.00 -17.30
N LEU A 308 -3.75 -9.22 -18.26
CA LEU A 308 -4.29 -7.91 -18.62
C LEU A 308 -5.31 -8.13 -19.74
N ALA A 309 -6.38 -7.33 -19.74
CA ALA A 309 -7.54 -7.47 -20.62
C ALA A 309 -8.37 -8.74 -20.36
N GLN A 310 -9.41 -8.95 -21.18
CA GLN A 310 -10.29 -10.11 -21.10
C GLN A 310 -9.83 -11.24 -22.03
N GLU A 311 -9.09 -10.91 -23.06
CA GLU A 311 -8.52 -11.85 -24.02
C GLU A 311 -7.29 -12.54 -23.41
N LYS A 312 -7.17 -13.84 -23.68
CA LYS A 312 -6.03 -14.65 -23.23
C LYS A 312 -4.79 -14.41 -24.07
#